data_2daea8a1dc7dd15d68a822f528ddb772
#
_entry.id   2daea8a1dc7dd15d68a822f528ddb772
#
_cell.length_a   1.000
_cell.length_b   1.000
_cell.length_c   1.000
_cell.angle_alpha   90.00
_cell.angle_beta   90.00
_cell.angle_gamma   90.00
#
_symmetry.space_group_name_H-M   'P 1'
#
loop_
_entity.id
_entity.type
_entity.pdbx_description
1 polymer ?
#
loop_
_entity_poly.entity_id
_entity_poly.type
_entity_poly.pdbx_seq_one_letter_code
_entity_poly.pdbx_strand_id
1 'polypeptide(L)'
;MSSRNTINACLHSIVNYGVKRSVIKYFIPPYEWYNDSIAIWTKQMRIQLINYSPGTKSTADYTTPDRKNYRSSDEIYQSIIDKEKQDGLNGFILLIHFGTDPKRTDKFYDRLDELITTLKQKGYEFNNIAGLLK
;
A
#
# COMPACT_ATOMS: atom_id res chain seq x y z
N MET A 1 -17.87 -6.63 16.69
CA MET A 1 -18.47 -6.05 15.46
C MET A 1 -18.11 -6.91 14.28
N SER A 2 -19.04 -7.22 13.37
CA SER A 2 -18.65 -7.98 12.18
C SER A 2 -17.85 -7.07 11.24
N SER A 3 -16.86 -7.61 10.55
CA SER A 3 -16.00 -6.86 9.61
C SER A 3 -16.81 -6.15 8.50
N ARG A 4 -17.99 -6.68 8.16
CA ARG A 4 -18.94 -6.03 7.24
C ARG A 4 -19.45 -4.70 7.78
N ASN A 5 -19.76 -4.63 9.08
CA ASN A 5 -20.21 -3.39 9.73
C ASN A 5 -19.08 -2.36 9.77
N THR A 6 -17.83 -2.79 9.93
CA THR A 6 -16.66 -1.91 9.89
C THR A 6 -16.48 -1.28 8.51
N ILE A 7 -16.57 -2.07 7.43
CA ILE A 7 -16.48 -1.54 6.05
C ILE A 7 -17.61 -0.54 5.81
N ASN A 8 -18.84 -0.86 6.19
CA ASN A 8 -19.97 0.04 6.03
C ASN A 8 -19.80 1.34 6.84
N ALA A 9 -19.28 1.25 8.07
CA ALA A 9 -19.02 2.43 8.90
C ALA A 9 -17.96 3.35 8.28
N CYS A 10 -16.86 2.78 7.75
CA CYS A 10 -15.85 3.55 7.03
C CYS A 10 -16.43 4.25 5.80
N LEU A 11 -17.22 3.54 4.99
CA LEU A 11 -17.87 4.10 3.81
C LEU A 11 -18.83 5.22 4.19
N HIS A 12 -19.62 5.04 5.25
CA HIS A 12 -20.56 6.03 5.74
C HIS A 12 -19.82 7.30 6.21
N SER A 13 -18.74 7.14 6.97
CA SER A 13 -17.91 8.27 7.40
C SER A 13 -17.38 9.07 6.21
N ILE A 14 -16.77 8.40 5.21
CA ILE A 14 -16.24 9.07 4.02
C ILE A 14 -17.32 9.84 3.27
N VAL A 15 -18.51 9.27 3.14
CA VAL A 15 -19.66 9.93 2.49
C VAL A 15 -20.13 11.15 3.29
N ASN A 16 -20.14 11.07 4.62
CA ASN A 16 -20.50 12.20 5.49
C ASN A 16 -19.51 13.37 5.38
N TYR A 17 -18.25 13.11 4.99
CA TYR A 17 -17.27 14.16 4.64
C TYR A 17 -17.39 14.67 3.19
N GLY A 18 -18.49 14.38 2.50
CA GLY A 18 -18.81 14.92 1.17
C GLY A 18 -18.27 14.12 -0.01
N VAL A 19 -17.64 12.99 0.21
CA VAL A 19 -17.17 12.13 -0.88
C VAL A 19 -18.33 11.31 -1.43
N LYS A 20 -18.62 11.45 -2.72
CA LYS A 20 -19.69 10.68 -3.35
C LYS A 20 -19.39 9.18 -3.30
N ARG A 21 -20.35 8.36 -2.85
CA ARG A 21 -20.21 6.90 -2.78
C ARG A 21 -19.78 6.28 -4.11
N SER A 22 -20.23 6.84 -5.23
CA SER A 22 -19.93 6.34 -6.58
C SER A 22 -18.46 6.44 -6.99
N VAL A 23 -17.67 7.31 -6.36
CA VAL A 23 -16.23 7.45 -6.64
C VAL A 23 -15.37 6.51 -5.82
N ILE A 24 -15.93 5.89 -4.78
CA ILE A 24 -15.20 4.91 -3.94
C ILE A 24 -15.20 3.57 -4.66
N LYS A 25 -14.08 3.24 -5.31
CA LYS A 25 -13.93 2.04 -6.13
C LYS A 25 -13.04 0.98 -5.49
N TYR A 26 -12.14 1.38 -4.60
CA TYR A 26 -11.08 0.54 -4.06
C TYR A 26 -11.10 0.53 -2.54
N PHE A 27 -10.66 -0.57 -1.96
CA PHE A 27 -10.57 -0.77 -0.52
C PHE A 27 -9.27 -1.50 -0.20
N ILE A 28 -8.46 -0.89 0.65
CA ILE A 28 -7.32 -1.53 1.29
C ILE A 28 -7.76 -1.85 2.71
N PRO A 29 -7.74 -3.12 3.13
CA PRO A 29 -8.17 -3.48 4.47
C PRO A 29 -7.18 -2.95 5.52
N PRO A 30 -7.67 -2.56 6.72
CA PRO A 30 -6.78 -2.19 7.82
C PRO A 30 -5.77 -3.29 8.10
N TYR A 31 -4.51 -2.90 8.30
CA TYR A 31 -3.36 -3.80 8.48
C TYR A 31 -3.16 -4.80 7.32
N GLU A 32 -3.67 -4.47 6.14
CA GLU A 32 -3.60 -5.31 4.92
C GLU A 32 -4.18 -6.73 5.11
N TRP A 33 -4.91 -6.93 6.21
CA TRP A 33 -5.49 -8.23 6.55
C TRP A 33 -6.91 -8.39 6.00
N TYR A 34 -7.17 -9.53 5.35
CA TYR A 34 -8.50 -9.90 4.88
C TYR A 34 -8.68 -11.41 4.86
N ASN A 35 -9.93 -11.83 4.78
CA ASN A 35 -10.35 -13.21 4.59
C ASN A 35 -11.43 -13.28 3.50
N ASP A 36 -11.89 -14.47 3.19
CA ASP A 36 -12.90 -14.71 2.15
C ASP A 36 -14.18 -13.89 2.38
N SER A 37 -14.61 -13.75 3.62
CA SER A 37 -15.80 -12.96 3.95
C SER A 37 -15.63 -11.49 3.56
N ILE A 38 -14.48 -10.88 3.87
CA ILE A 38 -14.17 -9.50 3.49
C ILE A 38 -14.12 -9.35 1.96
N ALA A 39 -13.51 -10.31 1.27
CA ALA A 39 -13.43 -10.32 -0.18
C ALA A 39 -14.84 -10.42 -0.82
N ILE A 40 -15.71 -11.29 -0.29
CA ILE A 40 -17.10 -11.42 -0.74
C ILE A 40 -17.88 -10.12 -0.50
N TRP A 41 -17.75 -9.52 0.68
CA TRP A 41 -18.50 -8.30 1.02
C TRP A 41 -18.07 -7.09 0.19
N THR A 42 -16.77 -6.90 -0.05
CA THR A 42 -16.28 -5.83 -0.92
C THR A 42 -16.81 -5.99 -2.34
N LYS A 43 -16.83 -7.22 -2.87
CA LYS A 43 -17.42 -7.53 -4.18
C LYS A 43 -18.93 -7.20 -4.21
N GLN A 44 -19.69 -7.59 -3.18
CA GLN A 44 -21.13 -7.25 -3.07
C GLN A 44 -21.37 -5.74 -3.01
N MET A 45 -20.45 -5.00 -2.41
CA MET A 45 -20.50 -3.54 -2.36
C MET A 45 -20.00 -2.87 -3.64
N ARG A 46 -19.59 -3.62 -4.66
CA ARG A 46 -18.97 -3.14 -5.90
C ARG A 46 -17.72 -2.29 -5.64
N ILE A 47 -16.91 -2.74 -4.67
CA ILE A 47 -15.62 -2.16 -4.34
C ILE A 47 -14.56 -3.25 -4.58
N GLN A 48 -13.49 -2.89 -5.27
CA GLN A 48 -12.39 -3.80 -5.47
C GLN A 48 -11.46 -3.79 -4.25
N LEU A 49 -11.25 -4.95 -3.66
CA LEU A 49 -10.25 -5.13 -2.62
C LEU A 49 -8.87 -5.12 -3.27
N ILE A 50 -7.97 -4.36 -2.68
CA ILE A 50 -6.59 -4.20 -3.14
C ILE A 50 -5.67 -4.52 -1.97
N ASN A 51 -4.52 -5.08 -2.29
CA ASN A 51 -3.42 -5.25 -1.35
C ASN A 51 -2.09 -4.99 -2.04
N TYR A 52 -1.03 -4.83 -1.26
CA TYR A 52 0.31 -4.68 -1.80
C TYR A 52 0.82 -5.99 -2.42
N SER A 53 1.79 -5.87 -3.32
CA SER A 53 2.49 -7.02 -3.88
C SER A 53 3.61 -7.46 -2.92
N PRO A 54 3.68 -8.75 -2.54
CA PRO A 54 4.71 -9.25 -1.65
C PRO A 54 6.09 -9.32 -2.33
N GLY A 55 7.14 -9.43 -1.54
CA GLY A 55 8.51 -9.67 -2.03
C GLY A 55 9.48 -8.52 -1.81
N THR A 56 9.05 -7.43 -1.18
CA THR A 56 9.92 -6.35 -0.72
C THR A 56 9.81 -6.16 0.80
N LYS A 57 10.74 -5.39 1.37
CA LYS A 57 10.69 -5.01 2.80
C LYS A 57 9.93 -3.71 3.05
N SER A 58 9.24 -3.15 2.06
CA SER A 58 8.62 -1.83 2.14
C SER A 58 7.59 -1.70 3.25
N THR A 59 6.87 -2.77 3.55
CA THR A 59 5.88 -2.82 4.64
C THR A 59 6.48 -2.61 6.05
N ALA A 60 7.81 -2.64 6.20
CA ALA A 60 8.48 -2.39 7.48
C ALA A 60 8.90 -0.92 7.66
N ASP A 61 8.59 -0.04 6.73
CA ASP A 61 9.01 1.36 6.70
C ASP A 61 8.46 2.23 7.84
N TYR A 62 7.48 1.74 8.59
CA TYR A 62 6.92 2.40 9.78
C TYR A 62 7.55 1.92 11.08
N THR A 63 8.34 0.83 11.05
CA THR A 63 8.94 0.24 12.27
C THR A 63 10.08 1.09 12.81
N THR A 64 10.25 1.07 14.13
CA THR A 64 11.29 1.84 14.84
C THR A 64 12.52 1.00 15.13
N PRO A 65 13.72 1.59 15.31
CA PRO A 65 14.99 0.87 15.49
C PRO A 65 15.03 -0.14 16.66
N ASP A 66 14.16 0.04 17.66
CA ASP A 66 14.03 -0.86 18.80
C ASP A 66 13.24 -2.15 18.50
N ARG A 67 12.63 -2.25 17.31
CA ARG A 67 11.83 -3.40 16.91
C ARG A 67 12.66 -4.46 16.17
N LYS A 68 12.40 -5.74 16.45
CA LYS A 68 13.08 -6.86 15.78
C LYS A 68 12.88 -6.90 14.27
N ASN A 69 11.75 -6.41 13.80
CA ASN A 69 11.39 -6.34 12.38
C ASN A 69 11.76 -5.00 11.72
N TYR A 70 12.53 -4.15 12.42
CA TYR A 70 13.04 -2.92 11.83
C TYR A 70 13.87 -3.22 10.57
N ARG A 71 13.67 -2.38 9.58
CA ARG A 71 14.50 -2.32 8.36
C ARG A 71 14.83 -0.86 8.08
N SER A 72 16.10 -0.59 7.83
CA SER A 72 16.53 0.75 7.43
C SER A 72 15.97 1.12 6.05
N SER A 73 15.93 2.40 5.74
CA SER A 73 15.52 2.86 4.41
C SER A 73 16.43 2.34 3.31
N ASP A 74 17.72 2.13 3.60
CA ASP A 74 18.65 1.48 2.67
C ASP A 74 18.30 0.03 2.41
N GLU A 75 18.00 -0.75 3.47
CA GLU A 75 17.58 -2.14 3.33
C GLU A 75 16.25 -2.26 2.56
N ILE A 76 15.32 -1.33 2.79
CA ILE A 76 14.04 -1.29 2.06
C ILE A 76 14.29 -0.98 0.59
N TYR A 77 15.04 0.10 0.30
CA TYR A 77 15.39 0.49 -1.05
C TYR A 77 16.06 -0.67 -1.80
N GLN A 78 17.10 -1.26 -1.20
CA GLN A 78 17.81 -2.37 -1.82
C GLN A 78 16.89 -3.56 -2.09
N SER A 79 15.98 -3.88 -1.18
CA SER A 79 15.03 -4.99 -1.38
C SER A 79 14.09 -4.77 -2.58
N ILE A 80 13.76 -3.52 -2.87
CA ILE A 80 12.94 -3.17 -4.05
C ILE A 80 13.76 -3.33 -5.33
N ILE A 81 15.01 -2.85 -5.32
CA ILE A 81 15.91 -2.99 -6.47
C ILE A 81 16.28 -4.46 -6.74
N ASP A 82 16.47 -5.25 -5.70
CA ASP A 82 16.74 -6.68 -5.83
C ASP A 82 15.53 -7.43 -6.40
N LYS A 83 14.32 -7.10 -5.93
CA LYS A 83 13.08 -7.64 -6.49
C LYS A 83 12.91 -7.26 -7.96
N GLU A 84 13.22 -6.01 -8.31
CA GLU A 84 13.17 -5.53 -9.68
C GLU A 84 14.11 -6.33 -10.58
N LYS A 85 15.35 -6.58 -10.14
CA LYS A 85 16.34 -7.36 -10.91
C LYS A 85 15.95 -8.83 -11.08
N GLN A 86 15.29 -9.41 -10.06
CA GLN A 86 14.94 -10.83 -10.03
C GLN A 86 13.72 -11.12 -10.89
N ASP A 87 12.63 -10.38 -10.71
CA ASP A 87 11.30 -10.72 -11.25
C ASP A 87 10.66 -9.55 -12.02
N GLY A 88 11.27 -8.35 -11.97
CA GLY A 88 10.65 -7.13 -12.42
C GLY A 88 9.55 -6.61 -11.48
N LEU A 89 9.06 -5.41 -11.77
CA LEU A 89 8.02 -4.74 -10.98
C LEU A 89 6.79 -4.36 -11.80
N ASN A 90 6.55 -4.99 -12.96
CA ASN A 90 5.35 -4.73 -13.75
C ASN A 90 4.09 -5.11 -12.97
N GLY A 91 3.16 -4.16 -12.82
CA GLY A 91 1.94 -4.37 -12.05
C GLY A 91 2.14 -4.43 -10.54
N PHE A 92 3.33 -4.11 -10.03
CA PHE A 92 3.66 -4.18 -8.62
C PHE A 92 3.02 -3.02 -7.84
N ILE A 93 2.39 -3.32 -6.73
CA ILE A 93 1.81 -2.35 -5.80
C ILE A 93 2.72 -2.27 -4.57
N LEU A 94 3.43 -1.15 -4.43
CA LEU A 94 4.31 -0.90 -3.30
C LEU A 94 3.54 -0.22 -2.17
N LEU A 95 3.56 -0.81 -0.98
CA LEU A 95 3.00 -0.20 0.23
C LEU A 95 4.10 0.55 0.98
N ILE A 96 3.81 1.80 1.33
CA ILE A 96 4.65 2.65 2.17
C ILE A 96 3.77 3.49 3.10
N HIS A 97 4.34 4.00 4.19
CA HIS A 97 3.62 4.79 5.18
C HIS A 97 4.20 6.20 5.30
N PHE A 98 3.30 7.19 5.37
CA PHE A 98 3.63 8.56 5.74
C PHE A 98 3.27 8.83 7.20
N GLY A 99 3.90 9.83 7.82
CA GLY A 99 3.62 10.19 9.21
C GLY A 99 4.03 9.12 10.22
N THR A 100 5.08 8.38 9.93
CA THR A 100 5.61 7.33 10.80
C THR A 100 6.13 7.89 12.13
N ASP A 101 6.25 7.02 13.16
CA ASP A 101 6.70 7.38 14.51
C ASP A 101 7.95 8.31 14.48
N PRO A 102 8.00 9.40 15.27
CA PRO A 102 9.18 10.27 15.38
C PRO A 102 10.48 9.55 15.76
N LYS A 103 10.41 8.43 16.48
CA LYS A 103 11.58 7.59 16.80
C LYS A 103 12.23 6.96 15.58
N ARG A 104 11.48 6.80 14.48
CA ARG A 104 12.04 6.45 13.21
C ARG A 104 12.53 7.71 12.52
N THR A 105 13.80 8.04 12.67
CA THR A 105 14.45 9.19 12.01
C THR A 105 14.78 8.93 10.55
N ASP A 106 14.99 7.67 10.22
CA ASP A 106 15.27 7.17 8.87
C ASP A 106 13.95 6.94 8.12
N LYS A 107 13.41 7.98 7.48
CA LYS A 107 12.11 7.96 6.80
C LYS A 107 12.24 7.46 5.37
N PHE A 108 11.63 6.32 5.05
CA PHE A 108 11.73 5.76 3.70
C PHE A 108 11.10 6.67 2.64
N TYR A 109 10.04 7.39 2.97
CA TYR A 109 9.41 8.30 2.02
C TYR A 109 10.33 9.46 1.56
N ASP A 110 11.37 9.79 2.31
CA ASP A 110 12.38 10.78 1.89
C ASP A 110 13.24 10.28 0.72
N ARG A 111 13.22 8.98 0.45
CA ARG A 111 13.92 8.35 -0.68
C ARG A 111 13.03 8.04 -1.88
N LEU A 112 11.77 8.46 -1.85
CA LEU A 112 10.84 8.17 -2.95
C LEU A 112 11.24 8.80 -4.26
N ASP A 113 11.78 10.02 -4.24
CA ASP A 113 12.23 10.69 -5.44
C ASP A 113 13.37 9.93 -6.12
N GLU A 114 14.35 9.46 -5.35
CA GLU A 114 15.43 8.61 -5.81
C GLU A 114 14.90 7.29 -6.41
N LEU A 115 14.00 6.62 -5.70
CA LEU A 115 13.40 5.35 -6.16
C LEU A 115 12.64 5.53 -7.45
N ILE A 116 11.77 6.53 -7.52
CA ILE A 116 10.96 6.84 -8.71
C ILE A 116 11.86 7.15 -9.91
N THR A 117 12.89 7.96 -9.70
CA THR A 117 13.85 8.32 -10.74
C THR A 117 14.58 7.08 -11.25
N THR A 118 15.06 6.22 -10.35
CA THR A 118 15.76 4.98 -10.70
C THR A 118 14.87 4.04 -11.51
N LEU A 119 13.62 3.86 -11.09
CA LEU A 119 12.69 2.96 -11.80
C LEU A 119 12.27 3.55 -13.16
N LYS A 120 12.07 4.86 -13.27
CA LYS A 120 11.82 5.52 -14.55
C LYS A 120 12.98 5.35 -15.55
N GLN A 121 14.22 5.46 -15.07
CA GLN A 121 15.41 5.22 -15.90
C GLN A 121 15.50 3.77 -16.42
N LYS A 122 14.88 2.83 -15.72
CA LYS A 122 14.73 1.43 -16.12
C LYS A 122 13.52 1.17 -17.03
N GLY A 123 12.75 2.20 -17.37
CA GLY A 123 11.60 2.13 -18.29
C GLY A 123 10.25 1.88 -17.60
N TYR A 124 10.18 1.95 -16.27
CA TYR A 124 8.90 1.84 -15.57
C TYR A 124 8.09 3.13 -15.65
N GLU A 125 6.78 2.97 -15.79
CA GLU A 125 5.79 4.04 -15.68
C GLU A 125 5.00 3.88 -14.38
N PHE A 126 4.67 5.01 -13.73
CA PHE A 126 3.84 5.04 -12.54
C PHE A 126 2.42 5.44 -12.92
N ASN A 127 1.49 4.54 -12.68
CA ASN A 127 0.09 4.74 -12.97
C ASN A 127 -0.75 4.76 -11.69
N ASN A 128 -1.91 5.42 -11.74
CA ASN A 128 -2.87 5.27 -10.67
C ASN A 128 -3.49 3.86 -10.72
N ILE A 129 -4.05 3.41 -9.58
CA ILE A 129 -4.59 2.06 -9.44
C ILE A 129 -5.71 1.76 -10.46
N ALA A 130 -6.50 2.76 -10.86
CA ALA A 130 -7.55 2.59 -11.84
C ALA A 130 -7.01 2.32 -13.26
N GLY A 131 -5.82 2.80 -13.57
CA GLY A 131 -5.13 2.49 -14.82
C GLY A 131 -4.51 1.11 -14.83
N LEU A 132 -4.05 0.63 -13.67
CA LEU A 132 -3.40 -0.66 -13.51
C LEU A 132 -4.38 -1.84 -13.54
N LEU A 133 -5.60 -1.66 -13.05
CA LEU A 133 -6.61 -2.71 -12.84
C LEU A 133 -7.74 -2.68 -13.91
N LYS A 134 -7.40 -2.33 -15.13
CA LYS A 134 -8.34 -2.38 -16.28
C LYS A 134 -8.53 -3.80 -16.75
#